data_53dc32b429a6b5756c12a005bf7b9e34
#
_entry.id   53dc32b429a6b5756c12a005bf7b9e34
#
_cell.length_a   1.000
_cell.length_b   1.000
_cell.length_c   1.000
_cell.angle_alpha   90.00
_cell.angle_beta   90.00
_cell.angle_gamma   90.00
#
_symmetry.space_group_name_H-M   'P 1'
#
loop_
_entity.id
_entity.type
_entity.pdbx_description
1 polymer ?
#
loop_
_entity_poly.entity_id
_entity_poly.type
_entity_poly.pdbx_seq_one_letter_code
_entity_poly.pdbx_strand_id
1 'polypeptide(L)'
;PDKKLEKDNSASILKHHQLQKIIKLPEKVFSEGVTTSVFIFEAGIPQNNKEIFACYIEDDGLETVKNQGRHDIKDRWQEIEDRFVDVVHKQSGNDTIQWINPNEHLSYQMPEKEFEIYEEDFTKTMMDYIMYQEGIDVKEFSDKLIEKVMYSSCIAEDGKDYVITLKGDNKDEE
;
A
#
# COMPACT_ATOMS: atom_id res chain seq x y z
N PRO A 1 14.28 16.99 -3.56
CA PRO A 1 15.37 16.57 -4.46
C PRO A 1 15.09 17.17 -5.83
N ASP A 2 16.14 17.72 -6.41
CA ASP A 2 16.04 18.40 -7.70
C ASP A 2 15.92 17.34 -8.80
N LYS A 3 14.72 17.18 -9.39
CA LYS A 3 14.43 16.19 -10.45
C LYS A 3 15.44 16.24 -11.61
N LYS A 4 16.08 17.40 -11.83
CA LYS A 4 17.10 17.57 -12.85
C LYS A 4 18.41 16.87 -12.48
N LEU A 5 18.85 16.99 -11.24
CA LEU A 5 20.06 16.36 -10.73
C LEU A 5 19.94 14.83 -10.74
N GLU A 6 18.78 14.31 -10.40
CA GLU A 6 18.46 12.89 -10.43
C GLU A 6 18.53 12.33 -11.87
N LYS A 7 17.97 13.06 -12.82
CA LYS A 7 17.98 12.70 -14.23
C LYS A 7 19.41 12.72 -14.83
N ASP A 8 20.21 13.71 -14.46
CA ASP A 8 21.58 13.85 -14.95
C ASP A 8 22.49 12.72 -14.40
N ASN A 9 22.32 12.33 -13.14
CA ASN A 9 23.04 11.22 -12.52
C ASN A 9 22.66 9.87 -13.14
N SER A 10 21.38 9.63 -13.34
CA SER A 10 20.89 8.40 -13.98
C SER A 10 21.42 8.26 -15.40
N ALA A 11 21.36 9.32 -16.20
CA ALA A 11 21.91 9.34 -17.55
C ALA A 11 23.42 9.09 -17.58
N SER A 12 24.17 9.55 -16.57
CA SER A 12 25.61 9.32 -16.48
C SER A 12 25.95 7.84 -16.22
N ILE A 13 25.19 7.17 -15.33
CA ILE A 13 25.38 5.75 -15.03
C ILE A 13 25.08 4.90 -16.28
N LEU A 14 23.97 5.18 -16.95
CA LEU A 14 23.52 4.42 -18.12
C LEU A 14 24.45 4.55 -19.33
N LYS A 15 25.29 5.56 -19.40
CA LYS A 15 26.34 5.68 -20.43
C LYS A 15 27.42 4.62 -20.31
N HIS A 16 27.65 4.11 -19.13
CA HIS A 16 28.75 3.21 -18.84
C HIS A 16 28.34 1.83 -18.37
N HIS A 17 27.09 1.67 -17.92
CA HIS A 17 26.56 0.45 -17.34
C HIS A 17 25.15 0.18 -17.83
N GLN A 18 24.87 -1.10 -18.14
CA GLN A 18 23.55 -1.53 -18.58
C GLN A 18 22.72 -1.96 -17.38
N LEU A 19 21.58 -1.32 -17.17
CA LEU A 19 20.59 -1.76 -16.21
C LEU A 19 19.90 -3.02 -16.74
N GLN A 20 19.90 -4.08 -15.94
CA GLN A 20 19.33 -5.38 -16.29
C GLN A 20 18.00 -5.62 -15.62
N LYS A 21 17.90 -5.29 -14.34
CA LYS A 21 16.69 -5.53 -13.54
C LYS A 21 16.47 -4.45 -12.48
N ILE A 22 15.20 -4.19 -12.16
CA ILE A 22 14.78 -3.39 -11.01
C ILE A 22 13.86 -4.25 -10.14
N ILE A 23 14.17 -4.33 -8.85
CA ILE A 23 13.35 -5.03 -7.88
C ILE A 23 12.92 -4.02 -6.82
N LYS A 24 11.66 -3.62 -6.83
CA LYS A 24 11.09 -2.78 -5.78
C LYS A 24 10.81 -3.61 -4.54
N LEU A 25 11.28 -3.16 -3.39
CA LEU A 25 11.09 -3.85 -2.11
C LEU A 25 9.81 -3.37 -1.42
N PRO A 26 9.28 -4.14 -0.45
CA PRO A 26 8.13 -3.73 0.36
C PRO A 26 8.38 -2.41 1.09
N GLU A 27 7.32 -1.65 1.32
CA GLU A 27 7.41 -0.30 1.90
C GLU A 27 7.95 -0.26 3.34
N LYS A 28 7.86 -1.38 4.08
CA LYS A 28 8.20 -1.46 5.50
C LYS A 28 9.50 -2.18 5.81
N VAL A 29 10.35 -2.44 4.80
CA VAL A 29 11.58 -3.22 5.00
C VAL A 29 12.57 -2.51 5.93
N PHE A 30 12.78 -1.21 5.79
CA PHE A 30 13.78 -0.46 6.55
C PHE A 30 13.16 0.44 7.62
N SER A 31 12.31 1.37 7.21
CA SER A 31 11.62 2.28 8.13
C SER A 31 10.35 2.82 7.49
N GLU A 32 9.45 3.36 8.30
CA GLU A 32 8.24 3.98 7.79
C GLU A 32 8.55 5.13 6.82
N GLY A 33 7.87 5.12 5.67
CA GLY A 33 7.99 6.17 4.66
C GLY A 33 9.22 6.06 3.74
N VAL A 34 10.06 5.03 3.89
CA VAL A 34 11.21 4.79 3.00
C VAL A 34 10.88 3.67 2.02
N THR A 35 10.74 4.02 0.75
CA THR A 35 10.66 3.04 -0.34
C THR A 35 12.03 2.80 -0.93
N THR A 36 12.38 1.54 -1.13
CA THR A 36 13.68 1.13 -1.65
C THR A 36 13.54 0.22 -2.84
N SER A 37 14.55 0.25 -3.71
CA SER A 37 14.64 -0.63 -4.87
C SER A 37 16.06 -1.14 -5.05
N VAL A 38 16.19 -2.37 -5.51
CA VAL A 38 17.46 -2.97 -5.89
C VAL A 38 17.63 -2.81 -7.40
N PHE A 39 18.76 -2.26 -7.83
CA PHE A 39 19.13 -2.11 -9.23
C PHE A 39 20.27 -3.07 -9.56
N ILE A 40 20.11 -3.88 -10.60
CA ILE A 40 21.10 -4.83 -11.05
C ILE A 40 21.67 -4.33 -12.37
N PHE A 41 22.98 -4.03 -12.38
CA PHE A 41 23.69 -3.52 -13.54
C PHE A 41 24.71 -4.51 -14.07
N GLU A 42 24.89 -4.52 -15.38
CA GLU A 42 26.05 -5.10 -16.05
C GLU A 42 27.07 -3.99 -16.30
N ALA A 43 28.25 -4.13 -15.69
CA ALA A 43 29.28 -3.10 -15.72
C ALA A 43 30.04 -3.06 -17.07
N GLY A 44 30.33 -1.84 -17.51
CA GLY A 44 31.14 -1.64 -18.71
C GLY A 44 30.41 -1.76 -20.04
N ILE A 45 29.10 -1.96 -20.02
CA ILE A 45 28.24 -2.02 -21.21
C ILE A 45 27.26 -0.86 -21.17
N PRO A 46 27.25 0.06 -22.13
CA PRO A 46 26.29 1.14 -22.20
C PRO A 46 24.86 0.61 -22.34
N GLN A 47 23.89 1.37 -21.76
CA GLN A 47 22.47 1.06 -21.91
C GLN A 47 22.05 1.11 -23.38
N ASN A 48 21.29 0.11 -23.79
CA ASN A 48 20.62 0.10 -25.08
C ASN A 48 19.14 0.48 -24.93
N ASN A 49 18.37 0.48 -26.01
CA ASN A 49 16.95 0.80 -26.02
C ASN A 49 16.04 -0.40 -25.68
N LYS A 50 16.61 -1.47 -25.15
CA LYS A 50 15.86 -2.67 -24.79
C LYS A 50 15.14 -2.44 -23.47
N GLU A 51 13.89 -2.84 -23.40
CA GLU A 51 13.15 -2.90 -22.14
C GLU A 51 13.82 -3.87 -21.17
N ILE A 52 13.77 -3.52 -19.90
CA ILE A 52 14.33 -4.29 -18.81
C ILE A 52 13.22 -4.82 -17.90
N PHE A 53 13.52 -5.91 -17.25
CA PHE A 53 12.63 -6.52 -16.27
C PHE A 53 12.55 -5.69 -14.99
N ALA A 54 11.33 -5.43 -14.53
CA ALA A 54 11.08 -4.84 -13.22
C ALA A 54 10.01 -5.65 -12.47
N CYS A 55 10.16 -5.82 -11.18
CA CYS A 55 9.14 -6.46 -10.34
C CYS A 55 9.01 -5.76 -8.99
N TYR A 56 7.90 -5.98 -8.33
CA TYR A 56 7.61 -5.51 -6.99
C TYR A 56 7.41 -6.68 -6.04
N ILE A 57 8.19 -6.70 -4.96
CA ILE A 57 7.98 -7.61 -3.84
C ILE A 57 7.02 -6.93 -2.87
N GLU A 58 5.78 -7.37 -2.85
CA GLU A 58 4.70 -6.74 -2.06
C GLU A 58 4.86 -6.98 -0.57
N ASP A 59 5.29 -8.18 -0.20
CA ASP A 59 5.43 -8.65 1.18
C ASP A 59 6.69 -9.53 1.28
N ASP A 60 7.46 -9.37 2.33
CA ASP A 60 8.62 -10.21 2.63
C ASP A 60 8.33 -11.26 3.72
N GLY A 61 7.08 -11.35 4.19
CA GLY A 61 6.65 -12.29 5.22
C GLY A 61 7.11 -11.96 6.64
N LEU A 62 7.91 -10.90 6.82
CA LEU A 62 8.45 -10.54 8.12
C LEU A 62 7.56 -9.51 8.84
N GLU A 63 7.36 -9.71 10.14
CA GLU A 63 6.63 -8.78 11.00
C GLU A 63 7.57 -8.05 11.97
N THR A 64 7.28 -6.79 12.24
CA THR A 64 8.07 -6.00 13.20
C THR A 64 7.65 -6.33 14.62
N VAL A 65 8.59 -6.85 15.42
CA VAL A 65 8.43 -7.13 16.85
C VAL A 65 9.06 -6.00 17.65
N LYS A 66 8.32 -5.50 18.65
CA LYS A 66 8.80 -4.40 19.50
C LYS A 66 10.16 -4.73 20.13
N ASN A 67 11.14 -3.87 19.91
CA ASN A 67 12.52 -3.98 20.41
C ASN A 67 13.32 -5.21 19.91
N GLN A 68 12.84 -5.96 18.95
CA GLN A 68 13.51 -7.13 18.42
C GLN A 68 13.79 -7.06 16.91
N GLY A 69 13.20 -6.10 16.21
CA GLY A 69 13.33 -5.97 14.76
C GLY A 69 12.29 -6.79 14.01
N ARG A 70 12.62 -7.20 12.78
CA ARG A 70 11.72 -7.95 11.89
C ARG A 70 12.00 -9.44 12.00
N HIS A 71 10.96 -10.23 12.19
CA HIS A 71 11.03 -11.68 12.34
C HIS A 71 9.93 -12.39 11.56
N ASP A 72 10.23 -13.60 11.10
CA ASP A 72 9.24 -14.49 10.48
C ASP A 72 8.43 -15.20 11.56
N ILE A 73 7.37 -14.53 12.04
CA ILE A 73 6.50 -15.08 13.10
C ILE A 73 5.53 -16.13 12.55
N LYS A 74 5.20 -16.02 11.25
CA LYS A 74 4.20 -16.87 10.61
C LYS A 74 4.78 -17.98 9.75
N ASP A 75 6.09 -18.14 9.78
CA ASP A 75 6.83 -19.14 8.97
C ASP A 75 6.51 -19.02 7.45
N ARG A 76 6.51 -17.78 6.94
CA ARG A 76 6.16 -17.46 5.56
C ARG A 76 7.35 -17.06 4.68
N TRP A 77 8.48 -16.75 5.30
CA TRP A 77 9.65 -16.23 4.60
C TRP A 77 10.11 -17.13 3.45
N GLN A 78 10.25 -18.42 3.70
CA GLN A 78 10.79 -19.37 2.72
C GLN A 78 9.89 -19.49 1.48
N GLU A 79 8.57 -19.54 1.67
CA GLU A 79 7.63 -19.61 0.54
C GLU A 79 7.66 -18.34 -0.32
N ILE A 80 7.75 -17.19 0.33
CA ILE A 80 7.80 -15.89 -0.35
C ILE A 80 9.13 -15.74 -1.09
N GLU A 81 10.24 -16.11 -0.46
CA GLU A 81 11.57 -16.10 -1.08
C GLU A 81 11.60 -16.98 -2.33
N ASP A 82 11.19 -18.23 -2.23
CA ASP A 82 11.18 -19.18 -3.36
C ASP A 82 10.34 -18.66 -4.53
N ARG A 83 9.17 -18.09 -4.23
CA ARG A 83 8.29 -17.50 -5.24
C ARG A 83 8.98 -16.33 -5.96
N PHE A 84 9.60 -15.40 -5.24
CA PHE A 84 10.23 -14.24 -5.87
C PHE A 84 11.54 -14.57 -6.56
N VAL A 85 12.32 -15.52 -6.06
CA VAL A 85 13.49 -16.06 -6.74
C VAL A 85 13.07 -16.63 -8.09
N ASP A 86 12.02 -17.41 -8.15
CA ASP A 86 11.46 -17.95 -9.39
C ASP A 86 10.99 -16.84 -10.36
N VAL A 87 10.27 -15.84 -9.87
CA VAL A 87 9.80 -14.69 -10.67
C VAL A 87 10.99 -13.92 -11.27
N VAL A 88 12.01 -13.63 -10.49
CA VAL A 88 13.21 -12.91 -10.94
C VAL A 88 14.04 -13.72 -11.92
N HIS A 89 14.12 -15.05 -11.76
CA HIS A 89 14.82 -15.94 -12.68
C HIS A 89 14.06 -16.16 -13.98
N LYS A 90 12.80 -16.52 -13.91
CA LYS A 90 11.95 -16.82 -15.07
C LYS A 90 11.47 -15.57 -15.79
N GLN A 91 11.47 -14.42 -15.12
CA GLN A 91 10.96 -13.15 -15.64
C GLN A 91 9.49 -13.24 -16.11
N SER A 92 8.70 -14.06 -15.44
CA SER A 92 7.31 -14.34 -15.81
C SER A 92 6.47 -14.85 -14.63
N GLY A 93 5.16 -14.79 -14.77
CA GLY A 93 4.23 -15.54 -13.90
C GLY A 93 3.72 -14.79 -12.67
N ASN A 94 3.81 -13.45 -12.62
CA ASN A 94 3.24 -12.67 -11.53
C ASN A 94 2.70 -11.32 -12.04
N ASP A 95 1.64 -10.83 -11.44
CA ASP A 95 0.99 -9.54 -11.73
C ASP A 95 1.87 -8.34 -11.35
N THR A 96 2.92 -8.56 -10.56
CA THR A 96 3.86 -7.52 -10.13
C THR A 96 5.01 -7.28 -11.11
N ILE A 97 4.99 -7.87 -12.29
CA ILE A 97 6.03 -7.73 -13.32
C ILE A 97 5.69 -6.60 -14.26
N GLN A 98 6.71 -5.82 -14.63
CA GLN A 98 6.65 -4.80 -15.65
C GLN A 98 7.89 -4.87 -16.54
N TRP A 99 7.74 -4.48 -17.80
CA TRP A 99 8.83 -4.24 -18.72
C TRP A 99 8.93 -2.73 -18.92
N ILE A 100 10.06 -2.14 -18.59
CA ILE A 100 10.26 -0.69 -18.61
C ILE A 100 11.44 -0.30 -19.49
N ASN A 101 11.31 0.86 -20.14
CA ASN A 101 12.39 1.45 -20.89
C ASN A 101 13.25 2.33 -19.96
N PRO A 102 14.51 1.93 -19.66
CA PRO A 102 15.35 2.68 -18.73
C PRO A 102 15.74 4.08 -19.22
N ASN A 103 15.56 4.39 -20.50
CA ASN A 103 15.79 5.73 -21.03
C ASN A 103 14.64 6.70 -20.72
N GLU A 104 13.47 6.17 -20.35
CA GLU A 104 12.30 6.95 -19.98
C GLU A 104 12.20 7.16 -18.46
N HIS A 105 12.32 6.08 -17.71
CA HIS A 105 12.34 6.12 -16.24
C HIS A 105 13.06 4.92 -15.63
N LEU A 106 13.52 5.07 -14.39
CA LEU A 106 14.25 4.04 -13.65
C LEU A 106 13.48 3.55 -12.41
N SER A 107 12.17 3.49 -12.46
CA SER A 107 11.37 3.07 -11.32
C SER A 107 10.26 2.11 -11.74
N TYR A 108 9.99 1.13 -10.88
CA TYR A 108 8.76 0.35 -10.98
C TYR A 108 7.56 1.28 -10.82
N GLN A 109 6.65 1.25 -11.78
CA GLN A 109 5.43 2.05 -11.72
C GLN A 109 4.37 1.27 -10.95
N MET A 110 4.00 1.79 -9.77
CA MET A 110 2.86 1.20 -9.05
C MET A 110 1.60 1.36 -9.90
N PRO A 111 0.80 0.30 -10.05
CA PRO A 111 -0.50 0.45 -10.70
C PRO A 111 -1.30 1.52 -9.96
N GLU A 112 -1.92 2.41 -10.71
CA GLU A 112 -2.85 3.37 -10.13
C GLU A 112 -3.95 2.57 -9.43
N LYS A 113 -4.15 2.83 -8.14
CA LYS A 113 -5.30 2.29 -7.44
C LYS A 113 -6.52 2.96 -8.05
N GLU A 114 -7.33 2.20 -8.75
CA GLU A 114 -8.68 2.65 -9.10
C GLU A 114 -9.40 2.94 -7.79
N PHE A 115 -9.73 4.20 -7.58
CA PHE A 115 -10.58 4.57 -6.46
C PHE A 115 -12.00 4.15 -6.82
N GLU A 116 -12.44 3.06 -6.26
CA GLU A 116 -13.85 2.73 -6.28
C GLU A 116 -14.57 3.71 -5.34
N ILE A 117 -15.40 4.57 -5.92
CA ILE A 117 -16.25 5.49 -5.16
C ILE A 117 -17.58 4.78 -4.95
N TYR A 118 -17.87 4.47 -3.71
CA TYR A 118 -19.14 3.87 -3.32
C TYR A 118 -20.18 4.95 -2.98
N GLU A 119 -21.46 4.60 -3.04
CA GLU A 119 -22.55 5.49 -2.68
C GLU A 119 -22.43 6.00 -1.24
N GLU A 120 -21.88 5.17 -0.35
CA GLU A 120 -21.60 5.54 1.03
C GLU A 120 -20.57 6.65 1.16
N ASP A 121 -19.54 6.68 0.31
CA ASP A 121 -18.51 7.74 0.31
C ASP A 121 -19.13 9.10 -0.06
N PHE A 122 -20.04 9.08 -1.04
CA PHE A 122 -20.76 10.27 -1.44
C PHE A 122 -21.70 10.76 -0.34
N THR A 123 -22.46 9.84 0.26
CA THR A 123 -23.37 10.15 1.38
C THR A 123 -22.61 10.70 2.57
N LYS A 124 -21.48 10.11 2.92
CA LYS A 124 -20.60 10.58 3.99
C LYS A 124 -20.08 11.99 3.71
N THR A 125 -19.59 12.25 2.51
CA THR A 125 -19.08 13.57 2.12
C THR A 125 -20.19 14.64 2.18
N MET A 126 -21.41 14.30 1.77
CA MET A 126 -22.56 15.18 1.86
C MET A 126 -22.94 15.49 3.31
N MET A 127 -22.94 14.48 4.16
CA MET A 127 -23.21 14.66 5.60
C MET A 127 -22.15 15.53 6.28
N ASP A 128 -20.86 15.28 5.99
CA ASP A 128 -19.75 16.08 6.52
C ASP A 128 -19.86 17.55 6.08
N TYR A 129 -20.28 17.81 4.84
CA TYR A 129 -20.50 19.15 4.33
C TYR A 129 -21.69 19.86 5.04
N ILE A 130 -22.81 19.16 5.23
CA ILE A 130 -23.98 19.71 5.95
C ILE A 130 -23.62 20.03 7.39
N MET A 131 -22.93 19.13 8.06
CA MET A 131 -22.48 19.34 9.45
C MET A 131 -21.54 20.53 9.55
N TYR A 132 -20.63 20.68 8.61
CA TYR A 132 -19.75 21.84 8.52
C TYR A 132 -20.53 23.16 8.37
N GLN A 133 -21.57 23.19 7.52
CA GLN A 133 -22.43 24.37 7.34
C GLN A 133 -23.21 24.73 8.61
N GLU A 134 -23.67 23.73 9.34
CA GLU A 134 -24.39 23.91 10.60
C GLU A 134 -23.47 24.17 11.81
N GLY A 135 -22.15 24.23 11.60
CA GLY A 135 -21.16 24.47 12.66
C GLY A 135 -21.00 23.30 13.64
N ILE A 136 -21.36 22.08 13.23
CA ILE A 136 -21.23 20.87 14.03
C ILE A 136 -19.83 20.30 13.84
N ASP A 137 -19.13 20.00 14.94
CA ASP A 137 -17.85 19.30 14.87
C ASP A 137 -18.06 17.83 14.49
N VAL A 138 -17.69 17.50 13.25
CA VAL A 138 -17.83 16.15 12.66
C VAL A 138 -17.14 15.09 13.50
N LYS A 139 -15.98 15.42 14.08
CA LYS A 139 -15.22 14.47 14.89
C LYS A 139 -15.91 14.17 16.21
N GLU A 140 -16.38 15.22 16.89
CA GLU A 140 -17.11 15.07 18.16
C GLU A 140 -18.41 14.28 17.95
N PHE A 141 -19.11 14.53 16.85
CA PHE A 141 -20.32 13.78 16.50
C PHE A 141 -20.01 12.32 16.15
N SER A 142 -18.97 12.08 15.38
CA SER A 142 -18.53 10.73 15.02
C SER A 142 -18.13 9.91 16.25
N ASP A 143 -17.36 10.51 17.16
CA ASP A 143 -16.93 9.84 18.39
C ASP A 143 -18.13 9.49 19.29
N LYS A 144 -19.09 10.39 19.44
CA LYS A 144 -20.34 10.13 20.16
C LYS A 144 -21.21 9.07 19.51
N LEU A 145 -21.26 9.03 18.17
CA LEU A 145 -22.02 8.04 17.43
C LEU A 145 -21.39 6.65 17.56
N ILE A 146 -20.07 6.56 17.43
CA ILE A 146 -19.32 5.30 17.61
C ILE A 146 -19.50 4.77 19.02
N GLU A 147 -19.41 5.63 20.03
CA GLU A 147 -19.64 5.25 21.41
C GLU A 147 -21.06 4.68 21.59
N LYS A 148 -22.08 5.34 21.08
CA LYS A 148 -23.47 4.85 21.12
C LYS A 148 -23.64 3.50 20.39
N VAL A 149 -23.05 3.33 19.22
CA VAL A 149 -23.16 2.09 18.43
C VAL A 149 -22.43 0.94 19.12
N MET A 150 -21.26 1.17 19.70
CA MET A 150 -20.51 0.13 20.42
C MET A 150 -21.25 -0.37 21.68
N TYR A 151 -22.01 0.49 22.35
CA TYR A 151 -22.79 0.09 23.51
C TYR A 151 -24.18 -0.51 23.19
N SER A 152 -24.64 -0.44 21.95
CA SER A 152 -25.98 -0.91 21.54
C SER A 152 -25.99 -2.08 20.55
N SER A 153 -24.85 -2.66 20.21
CA SER A 153 -24.82 -3.77 19.24
C SER A 153 -25.12 -5.11 19.89
N CYS A 154 -26.33 -5.63 19.66
CA CYS A 154 -26.57 -7.07 19.72
C CYS A 154 -26.60 -7.58 18.28
N ILE A 155 -25.63 -8.41 17.92
CA ILE A 155 -25.61 -9.13 16.64
C ILE A 155 -26.47 -10.38 16.82
N ALA A 156 -27.55 -10.51 16.05
CA ALA A 156 -28.31 -11.75 15.96
C ALA A 156 -27.67 -12.66 14.90
N GLU A 157 -27.28 -13.88 15.28
CA GLU A 157 -26.55 -14.83 14.43
C GLU A 157 -27.39 -15.54 13.35
N ASP A 158 -28.66 -15.24 13.20
CA ASP A 158 -29.57 -16.04 12.36
C ASP A 158 -29.85 -15.50 10.95
N GLY A 159 -29.10 -14.52 10.47
CA GLY A 159 -29.22 -14.07 9.07
C GLY A 159 -30.58 -13.47 8.69
N LYS A 160 -31.38 -13.04 9.64
CA LYS A 160 -32.65 -12.34 9.43
C LYS A 160 -32.59 -10.97 10.09
N ASP A 161 -32.78 -9.97 9.27
CA ASP A 161 -32.96 -8.55 9.58
C ASP A 161 -32.27 -8.01 10.83
N TYR A 162 -31.23 -7.21 10.60
CA TYR A 162 -30.51 -6.49 11.66
C TYR A 162 -31.44 -5.44 12.29
N VAL A 163 -31.88 -5.66 13.50
CA VAL A 163 -32.56 -4.65 14.30
C VAL A 163 -31.52 -3.95 15.18
N ILE A 164 -31.12 -2.74 14.81
CA ILE A 164 -30.30 -1.89 15.68
C ILE A 164 -31.24 -1.31 16.74
N THR A 165 -31.21 -1.86 17.94
CA THR A 165 -31.92 -1.28 19.07
C THR A 165 -31.02 -0.25 19.74
N LEU A 166 -31.25 1.03 19.50
CA LEU A 166 -30.64 2.10 20.27
C LEU A 166 -31.19 2.00 21.69
N LYS A 167 -30.30 1.79 22.66
CA LYS A 167 -30.67 1.88 24.08
C LYS A 167 -31.01 3.34 24.37
N GLY A 168 -32.28 3.66 24.35
CA GLY A 168 -32.77 4.96 24.85
C GLY A 168 -32.45 5.09 26.33
N ASP A 169 -32.12 6.31 26.74
CA ASP A 169 -32.02 6.66 28.15
C ASP A 169 -33.33 6.26 28.86
N ASN A 170 -33.28 5.23 29.67
CA ASN A 170 -34.30 5.01 30.66
C ASN A 170 -34.13 6.15 31.67
N LYS A 171 -34.88 7.22 31.47
CA LYS A 171 -35.23 8.10 32.58
C LYS A 171 -36.24 7.32 33.40
N ASP A 172 -35.78 6.85 34.53
CA ASP A 172 -36.67 6.37 35.59
C ASP A 172 -37.64 7.49 35.91
N GLU A 173 -38.90 7.26 35.58
CA GLU A 173 -40.01 8.01 36.17
C GLU A 173 -40.34 7.36 37.52
N GLU A 174 -40.02 8.08 38.59
CA GLU A 174 -40.74 7.99 39.84
C GLU A 174 -41.91 8.98 39.83
#